data_dffbfc9448021c84e5c684dfd724f128
#
_entry.id   dffbfc9448021c84e5c684dfd724f128
#
_cell.length_a   1.000
_cell.length_b   1.000
_cell.length_c   1.000
_cell.angle_alpha   90.00
_cell.angle_beta   90.00
_cell.angle_gamma   90.00
#
_symmetry.space_group_name_H-M   'P 1'
#
loop_
_entity.id
_entity.type
_entity.pdbx_description
1 polymer ?
#
loop_
_entity_poly.entity_id
_entity_poly.type
_entity_poly.pdbx_seq_one_letter_code
_entity_poly.pdbx_strand_id
1 'polypeptide(L)'
;MTSRSEAARLLKAEVLDIHGVGRLLGISRSSVNTLIVRESAGFPRPIYESKGSERHPVRLWWRADIEEWDQKRSSRRDRGGVK
;
A
#
# COMPACT_ATOMS: atom_id res chain seq x y z
N MET A 1 -26.51 14.30 -0.81
CA MET A 1 -26.15 13.59 -2.05
C MET A 1 -24.67 13.78 -2.35
N THR A 2 -23.98 12.71 -2.63
CA THR A 2 -22.53 12.77 -2.87
C THR A 2 -22.27 13.21 -4.31
N SER A 3 -21.44 14.22 -4.48
CA SER A 3 -21.05 14.67 -5.81
C SER A 3 -20.02 13.72 -6.42
N ARG A 4 -19.85 13.83 -7.74
CA ARG A 4 -18.82 13.04 -8.41
C ARG A 4 -17.43 13.36 -7.85
N SER A 5 -17.19 14.60 -7.52
CA SER A 5 -15.90 15.02 -6.97
C SER A 5 -15.63 14.36 -5.64
N GLU A 6 -16.66 14.27 -4.79
CA GLU A 6 -16.52 13.62 -3.50
C GLU A 6 -16.29 12.12 -3.67
N ALA A 7 -17.06 11.49 -4.57
CA ALA A 7 -16.90 10.06 -4.84
C ALA A 7 -15.50 9.76 -5.34
N ALA A 8 -14.99 10.56 -6.27
CA ALA A 8 -13.65 10.36 -6.80
C ALA A 8 -12.59 10.55 -5.71
N ARG A 9 -12.81 11.51 -4.83
CA ARG A 9 -11.89 11.78 -3.73
C ARG A 9 -11.86 10.61 -2.74
N LEU A 10 -13.03 10.08 -2.42
CA LEU A 10 -13.14 8.95 -1.51
C LEU A 10 -12.48 7.71 -2.10
N LEU A 11 -12.69 7.46 -3.39
CA LEU A 11 -12.06 6.33 -4.06
C LEU A 11 -10.54 6.46 -4.02
N LYS A 12 -10.02 7.65 -4.29
CA LYS A 12 -8.59 7.89 -4.22
C LYS A 12 -8.05 7.70 -2.81
N ALA A 13 -8.84 8.03 -1.80
CA ALA A 13 -8.43 7.87 -0.42
C ALA A 13 -8.42 6.41 0.00
N GLU A 14 -9.30 5.59 -0.58
CA GLU A 14 -9.44 4.19 -0.19
C GLU A 14 -8.52 3.24 -0.95
N VAL A 15 -8.15 3.59 -2.17
CA VAL A 15 -7.35 2.73 -3.04
C VAL A 15 -6.03 3.41 -3.36
N LEU A 16 -4.95 2.67 -3.22
CA LEU A 16 -3.60 3.20 -3.46
C LEU A 16 -2.91 2.39 -4.56
N ASP A 17 -2.20 3.09 -5.43
CA ASP A 17 -1.26 2.45 -6.34
C ASP A 17 0.10 2.37 -5.66
N ILE A 18 1.12 1.87 -6.37
CA ILE A 18 2.45 1.71 -5.78
C ILE A 18 3.02 3.04 -5.28
N HIS A 19 2.73 4.13 -5.98
CA HIS A 19 3.20 5.45 -5.56
C HIS A 19 2.49 5.91 -4.29
N GLY A 20 1.19 5.66 -4.21
CA GLY A 20 0.41 5.98 -3.02
C GLY A 20 0.87 5.19 -1.81
N VAL A 21 1.18 3.91 -2.01
CA VAL A 21 1.71 3.08 -0.93
C VAL A 21 3.05 3.65 -0.43
N GLY A 22 3.93 4.01 -1.36
CA GLY A 22 5.21 4.60 -0.99
C GLY A 22 5.06 5.87 -0.17
N ARG A 23 4.14 6.75 -0.57
CA ARG A 23 3.87 7.98 0.17
C ARG A 23 3.34 7.70 1.57
N LEU A 24 2.41 6.77 1.66
CA LEU A 24 1.83 6.43 2.95
C LEU A 24 2.87 5.88 3.91
N LEU A 25 3.75 5.03 3.41
CA LEU A 25 4.77 4.40 4.23
C LEU A 25 6.05 5.24 4.36
N GLY A 26 6.18 6.28 3.56
CA GLY A 26 7.36 7.13 3.57
C GLY A 26 8.60 6.46 3.00
N ILE A 27 8.41 5.60 2.00
CA ILE A 27 9.52 4.87 1.39
C ILE A 27 9.47 5.00 -0.12
N SER A 28 10.56 4.61 -0.77
CA SER A 28 10.67 4.70 -2.22
C SER A 28 9.89 3.59 -2.91
N ARG A 29 9.64 3.78 -4.20
CA ARG A 29 9.00 2.77 -5.02
C ARG A 29 9.79 1.45 -5.01
N SER A 30 11.11 1.54 -5.06
CA SER A 30 11.97 0.37 -5.00
C SER A 30 11.78 -0.40 -3.71
N SER A 31 11.64 0.34 -2.60
CA SER A 31 11.41 -0.28 -1.30
C SER A 31 10.06 -0.98 -1.25
N VAL A 32 9.04 -0.36 -1.87
CA VAL A 32 7.72 -1.00 -1.94
C VAL A 32 7.81 -2.30 -2.73
N ASN A 33 8.50 -2.28 -3.87
CA ASN A 33 8.69 -3.49 -4.68
C ASN A 33 9.38 -4.60 -3.89
N THR A 34 10.37 -4.25 -3.09
CA THR A 34 11.06 -5.20 -2.23
C THR A 34 10.10 -5.85 -1.25
N LEU A 35 9.21 -5.05 -0.64
CA LEU A 35 8.21 -5.57 0.28
C LEU A 35 7.24 -6.52 -0.41
N ILE A 36 6.86 -6.19 -1.65
CA ILE A 36 5.92 -7.01 -2.41
C ILE A 36 6.48 -8.41 -2.66
N VAL A 37 7.75 -8.50 -3.02
CA VAL A 37 8.36 -9.79 -3.37
C VAL A 37 8.87 -10.56 -2.16
N ARG A 38 9.03 -9.91 -1.02
CA ARG A 38 9.53 -10.57 0.17
C ARG A 38 8.37 -11.18 0.96
N GLU A 39 8.25 -12.48 0.91
CA GLU A 39 7.16 -13.17 1.60
C GLU A 39 7.19 -12.95 3.11
N SER A 40 8.37 -12.89 3.69
CA SER A 40 8.50 -12.73 5.13
C SER A 40 8.00 -11.38 5.64
N ALA A 41 7.82 -10.42 4.75
CA ALA A 41 7.30 -9.11 5.14
C ALA A 41 5.81 -9.14 5.44
N GLY A 42 5.09 -10.15 4.93
CA GLY A 42 3.65 -10.24 5.14
C GLY A 42 2.87 -9.10 4.53
N PHE A 43 3.42 -8.50 3.47
CA PHE A 43 2.80 -7.36 2.83
C PHE A 43 1.44 -7.74 2.22
N PRO A 44 0.41 -6.87 2.31
CA PRO A 44 -0.90 -7.20 1.76
C PRO A 44 -0.85 -7.47 0.26
N ARG A 45 -1.72 -8.34 -0.20
CA ARG A 45 -1.82 -8.61 -1.62
C ARG A 45 -2.61 -7.50 -2.30
N PRO A 46 -2.24 -7.15 -3.54
CA PRO A 46 -3.02 -6.16 -4.27
C PRO A 46 -4.42 -6.67 -4.57
N ILE A 47 -5.39 -5.75 -4.56
CA ILE A 47 -6.77 -6.08 -4.93
C ILE A 47 -6.94 -6.11 -6.43
N TYR A 48 -5.99 -5.52 -7.15
CA TYR A 48 -5.98 -5.51 -8.60
C TYR A 48 -4.55 -5.52 -9.09
N GLU A 49 -4.30 -6.27 -10.12
CA GLU A 49 -2.99 -6.33 -10.75
C GLU A 49 -3.19 -6.47 -12.24
N SER A 50 -2.67 -5.52 -13.03
CA SER A 50 -2.79 -5.59 -14.47
C SER A 50 -1.95 -6.73 -15.01
N LYS A 51 -2.46 -7.39 -16.05
CA LYS A 51 -1.77 -8.51 -16.68
C LYS A 51 -1.35 -8.12 -18.07
N GLY A 52 -0.41 -8.86 -18.59
CA GLY A 52 0.00 -8.69 -19.97
C GLY A 52 1.43 -8.22 -20.10
N SER A 53 1.74 -7.64 -21.24
CA SER A 53 3.09 -7.26 -21.62
C SER A 53 3.50 -5.88 -21.15
N GLU A 54 2.80 -5.31 -20.21
CA GLU A 54 3.14 -3.98 -19.73
C GLU A 54 4.43 -4.00 -18.95
N ARG A 55 5.28 -3.02 -19.23
CA ARG A 55 6.55 -2.87 -18.51
C ARG A 55 6.34 -2.54 -17.05
N HIS A 56 5.28 -1.78 -16.77
CA HIS A 56 4.99 -1.33 -15.42
C HIS A 56 3.58 -1.75 -15.07
N PRO A 57 3.40 -2.98 -14.59
CA PRO A 57 2.07 -3.43 -14.21
C PRO A 57 1.49 -2.54 -13.12
N VAL A 58 0.20 -2.27 -13.25
CA VAL A 58 -0.51 -1.48 -12.26
C VAL A 58 -0.97 -2.41 -11.15
N ARG A 59 -0.68 -2.03 -9.92
CA ARG A 59 -1.16 -2.76 -8.75
C ARG A 59 -1.88 -1.79 -7.85
N LEU A 60 -2.99 -2.23 -7.30
CA LEU A 60 -3.80 -1.41 -6.41
C LEU A 60 -4.04 -2.16 -5.11
N TRP A 61 -4.06 -1.42 -4.02
CA TRP A 61 -4.29 -1.95 -2.68
C TRP A 61 -5.37 -1.14 -1.99
N TRP A 62 -6.08 -1.77 -1.06
CA TRP A 62 -6.90 -1.01 -0.13
C TRP A 62 -5.99 -0.24 0.81
N ARG A 63 -6.27 1.03 0.96
CA ARG A 63 -5.51 1.86 1.90
C ARG A 63 -5.58 1.28 3.31
N ALA A 64 -6.76 0.82 3.72
CA ALA A 64 -6.95 0.25 5.05
C ALA A 64 -6.02 -0.94 5.29
N ASP A 65 -5.82 -1.78 4.28
CA ASP A 65 -4.93 -2.93 4.41
C ASP A 65 -3.49 -2.49 4.64
N ILE A 66 -3.06 -1.47 3.91
CA ILE A 66 -1.70 -0.95 4.04
C ILE A 66 -1.50 -0.31 5.41
N GLU A 67 -2.49 0.47 5.85
CA GLU A 67 -2.41 1.12 7.15
C GLU A 67 -2.36 0.10 8.29
N GLU A 68 -3.17 -0.94 8.19
CA GLU A 68 -3.17 -2.00 9.19
C GLU A 68 -1.82 -2.71 9.25
N TRP A 69 -1.29 -3.06 8.09
CA TRP A 69 0.03 -3.69 8.01
C TRP A 69 1.11 -2.80 8.62
N ASP A 70 1.06 -1.51 8.32
CA ASP A 70 2.03 -0.56 8.82
C ASP A 70 1.94 -0.40 10.34
N GLN A 71 0.73 -0.38 10.87
CA GLN A 71 0.53 -0.30 12.31
C GLN A 71 1.11 -1.52 13.02
N LYS A 72 0.87 -2.70 12.48
CA LYS A 72 1.41 -3.92 13.07
C LYS A 72 2.94 -3.92 13.02
N ARG A 73 3.49 -3.46 11.92
CA ARG A 73 4.93 -3.36 11.77
C ARG A 73 5.51 -2.37 12.78
N SER A 74 4.88 -1.22 12.91
CA SER A 74 5.33 -0.18 13.84
C SER A 74 5.26 -0.65 15.29
N SER A 75 4.18 -1.34 15.66
CA SER A 75 4.03 -1.89 17.00
C SER A 75 5.15 -2.85 17.34
N ARG A 76 5.50 -3.73 16.42
CA ARG A 76 6.61 -4.67 16.62
C ARG A 76 7.93 -3.94 16.80
N ARG A 77 8.12 -2.92 15.95
CA ARG A 77 9.34 -2.13 16.01
C ARG A 77 9.45 -1.41 17.34
N ASP A 78 8.34 -0.83 17.79
CA ASP A 78 8.31 -0.12 19.07
C ASP A 78 8.67 -1.04 20.21
N ARG A 79 8.10 -2.24 20.24
CA ARG A 79 8.42 -3.21 21.27
C ARG A 79 9.89 -3.60 21.24
N GLY A 80 10.42 -3.81 20.05
CA GLY A 80 11.82 -4.15 19.91
C GLY A 80 12.75 -3.00 20.21
N GLY A 81 12.29 -1.78 19.92
CA GLY A 81 13.11 -0.59 20.11
C GLY A 81 13.13 -0.05 21.52
N VAL A 82 12.10 -0.30 22.28
CA VAL A 82 12.02 0.18 23.65
C VAL A 82 12.80 -0.76 24.56
N LYS A 83 13.76 -0.23 25.18
CA LYS A 83 14.61 -1.03 26.08
C LYS A 83 14.67 -0.42 27.43
#